data_22bf58665d3e7e979131ec0e46f535e5
#
_entry.id   22bf58665d3e7e979131ec0e46f535e5
#
_cell.length_a   1.000
_cell.length_b   1.000
_cell.length_c   1.000
_cell.angle_alpha   90.00
_cell.angle_beta   90.00
_cell.angle_gamma   90.00
#
_symmetry.space_group_name_H-M   'P 1'
#
loop_
_entity.id
_entity.type
_entity.pdbx_description
1 polymer ?
#
loop_
_entity_poly.entity_id
_entity_poly.type
_entity_poly.pdbx_seq_one_letter_code
_entity_poly.pdbx_strand_id
1 'polypeptide(L)'
;EAAWTEILALSKKRGMPSYLGVTKRHRPDKFLLTHAVDGFSLALDFKVTSATRSKLRAMLLEFDQIVIANGGRFYFAKNSETTTETATAFYGEETVKKFKQLKKRCDPNGLLESDLYRRIFG
;
A
#
# COMPACT_ATOMS: atom_id res chain seq x y z
N GLU A 1 13.81 6.64 -7.33
CA GLU A 1 13.44 7.78 -8.21
C GLU A 1 12.57 7.35 -9.38
N ALA A 2 12.93 6.25 -10.09
CA ALA A 2 12.18 5.77 -11.26
C ALA A 2 10.68 5.58 -10.98
N ALA A 3 10.32 4.84 -9.93
CA ALA A 3 8.93 4.60 -9.55
C ALA A 3 8.12 5.90 -9.35
N TRP A 4 8.71 6.93 -8.77
CA TRP A 4 8.01 8.20 -8.58
C TRP A 4 7.73 8.91 -9.89
N THR A 5 8.71 8.92 -10.78
CA THR A 5 8.54 9.50 -12.12
C THR A 5 7.42 8.79 -12.88
N GLU A 6 7.37 7.46 -12.82
CA GLU A 6 6.32 6.65 -13.44
C GLU A 6 4.94 6.93 -12.82
N ILE A 7 4.84 6.96 -11.48
CA ILE A 7 3.60 7.25 -10.75
C ILE A 7 3.06 8.63 -11.11
N LEU A 8 3.91 9.66 -11.08
CA LEU A 8 3.50 11.03 -11.40
C LEU A 8 3.12 11.19 -12.88
N ALA A 9 3.85 10.54 -13.79
CA ALA A 9 3.53 10.54 -15.21
C ALA A 9 2.20 9.83 -15.48
N LEU A 10 1.94 8.69 -14.83
CA LEU A 10 0.67 7.95 -14.94
C LEU A 10 -0.50 8.78 -14.39
N SER A 11 -0.34 9.40 -13.23
CA SER A 11 -1.33 10.29 -12.61
C SER A 11 -1.73 11.42 -13.58
N LYS A 12 -0.72 12.08 -14.18
CA LYS A 12 -0.93 13.12 -15.20
C LYS A 12 -1.64 12.57 -16.45
N LYS A 13 -1.18 11.41 -16.96
CA LYS A 13 -1.79 10.76 -18.15
C LYS A 13 -3.25 10.40 -17.93
N ARG A 14 -3.61 9.97 -16.72
CA ARG A 14 -5.00 9.63 -16.34
C ARG A 14 -5.87 10.86 -16.05
N GLY A 15 -5.30 12.08 -16.09
CA GLY A 15 -6.00 13.32 -15.77
C GLY A 15 -6.42 13.41 -14.31
N MET A 16 -5.70 12.74 -13.42
CA MET A 16 -5.97 12.69 -11.99
C MET A 16 -4.72 13.10 -11.17
N PRO A 17 -4.28 14.35 -11.28
CA PRO A 17 -3.13 14.80 -10.52
C PRO A 17 -3.46 14.83 -9.02
N SER A 18 -2.48 14.47 -8.20
CA SER A 18 -2.56 14.67 -6.76
C SER A 18 -2.53 16.16 -6.43
N TYR A 19 -3.33 16.59 -5.48
CA TYR A 19 -3.33 17.97 -5.00
C TYR A 19 -2.36 18.21 -3.82
N LEU A 20 -1.87 17.13 -3.21
CA LEU A 20 -0.86 17.18 -2.16
C LEU A 20 0.08 15.98 -2.29
N GLY A 21 1.38 16.26 -2.26
CA GLY A 21 2.42 15.24 -2.20
C GLY A 21 3.33 15.47 -0.98
N VAL A 22 3.55 14.42 -0.18
CA VAL A 22 4.46 14.48 0.97
C VAL A 22 5.53 13.40 0.81
N THR A 23 6.78 13.82 0.89
CA THR A 23 7.96 12.94 0.81
C THR A 23 8.59 12.77 2.17
N LYS A 24 8.98 11.54 2.51
CA LYS A 24 9.73 11.22 3.73
C LYS A 24 10.88 10.29 3.43
N ARG A 25 12.04 10.52 4.05
CA ARG A 25 13.18 9.59 4.06
C ARG A 25 12.96 8.54 5.14
N HIS A 26 13.17 7.27 4.79
CA HIS A 26 13.10 6.13 5.70
C HIS A 26 14.43 5.41 5.80
N ARG A 27 14.65 4.81 6.97
CA ARG A 27 15.67 3.79 7.19
C ARG A 27 14.97 2.45 7.41
N PRO A 28 15.57 1.32 7.03
CA PRO A 28 15.02 0.00 7.30
C PRO A 28 14.83 -0.20 8.81
N ASP A 29 13.80 -0.93 9.17
CA ASP A 29 13.57 -1.40 10.54
C ASP A 29 13.37 -2.92 10.56
N LYS A 30 13.11 -3.48 11.76
CA LYS A 30 12.97 -4.93 11.98
C LYS A 30 11.52 -5.36 12.25
N PHE A 31 10.54 -4.47 12.05
CA PHE A 31 9.14 -4.82 12.26
C PHE A 31 8.66 -5.79 11.18
N LEU A 32 7.82 -6.73 11.57
CA LEU A 32 7.34 -7.80 10.68
C LEU A 32 6.61 -7.23 9.45
N LEU A 33 5.70 -6.28 9.66
CA LEU A 33 4.92 -5.63 8.59
C LEU A 33 5.39 -4.19 8.37
N THR A 34 6.68 -3.99 8.18
CA THR A 34 7.22 -2.66 7.91
C THR A 34 7.04 -2.25 6.44
N HIS A 35 6.67 -0.99 6.21
CA HIS A 35 6.76 -0.37 4.89
C HIS A 35 8.11 0.32 4.67
N ALA A 36 8.91 0.47 5.72
CA ALA A 36 10.17 1.19 5.66
C ALA A 36 11.24 0.35 4.98
N VAL A 37 11.63 0.76 3.79
CA VAL A 37 12.84 0.31 3.08
C VAL A 37 13.89 1.43 3.17
N ASP A 38 15.16 1.13 2.83
CA ASP A 38 16.16 2.19 2.72
C ASP A 38 15.88 3.06 1.49
N GLY A 39 15.14 4.13 1.68
CA GLY A 39 14.66 4.95 0.59
C GLY A 39 13.73 6.06 1.03
N PHE A 40 12.83 6.40 0.15
CA PHE A 40 11.85 7.48 0.37
C PHE A 40 10.45 6.94 0.18
N SER A 41 9.48 7.46 0.93
CA SER A 41 8.06 7.29 0.64
C SER A 41 7.47 8.55 0.04
N LEU A 42 6.47 8.37 -0.81
CA LEU A 42 5.66 9.42 -1.41
C LEU A 42 4.21 9.18 -1.04
N ALA A 43 3.61 10.08 -0.27
CA ALA A 43 2.17 10.08 -0.02
C ALA A 43 1.51 11.07 -0.98
N LEU A 44 0.47 10.63 -1.66
CA LEU A 44 -0.28 11.42 -2.63
C LEU A 44 -1.76 11.44 -2.22
N ASP A 45 -2.35 12.64 -2.19
CA ASP A 45 -3.76 12.80 -1.88
C ASP A 45 -4.55 13.10 -3.16
N PHE A 46 -5.64 12.37 -3.37
CA PHE A 46 -6.51 12.49 -4.54
C PHE A 46 -7.93 12.86 -4.12
N LYS A 47 -8.59 13.70 -4.93
CA LYS A 47 -10.00 14.01 -4.73
C LYS A 47 -10.86 12.82 -5.14
N VAL A 48 -11.65 12.31 -4.18
CA VAL A 48 -12.59 11.22 -4.41
C VAL A 48 -14.01 11.78 -4.54
N THR A 49 -14.65 11.49 -5.66
CA THR A 49 -16.07 11.78 -5.91
C THR A 49 -16.75 10.53 -6.49
N SER A 50 -18.07 10.49 -6.55
CA SER A 50 -18.80 9.40 -7.23
C SER A 50 -18.33 9.20 -8.66
N ALA A 51 -18.07 10.29 -9.39
CA ALA A 51 -17.62 10.26 -10.78
C ALA A 51 -16.14 9.82 -10.95
N THR A 52 -15.30 10.05 -9.96
CA THR A 52 -13.85 9.75 -10.07
C THR A 52 -13.43 8.46 -9.41
N ARG A 53 -14.24 7.90 -8.50
CA ARG A 53 -13.89 6.72 -7.68
C ARG A 53 -13.37 5.53 -8.50
N SER A 54 -14.09 5.10 -9.53
CA SER A 54 -13.70 3.95 -10.34
C SER A 54 -12.41 4.19 -11.12
N LYS A 55 -12.24 5.39 -11.68
CA LYS A 55 -11.01 5.78 -12.40
C LYS A 55 -9.81 5.85 -11.45
N LEU A 56 -10.02 6.41 -10.24
CA LEU A 56 -8.99 6.48 -9.22
C LEU A 56 -8.55 5.07 -8.80
N ARG A 57 -9.51 4.19 -8.51
CA ARG A 57 -9.21 2.80 -8.14
C ARG A 57 -8.39 2.08 -9.21
N ALA A 58 -8.77 2.20 -10.49
CA ALA A 58 -8.02 1.62 -11.59
C ALA A 58 -6.58 2.15 -11.66
N MET A 59 -6.38 3.47 -11.48
CA MET A 59 -5.06 4.08 -11.45
C MET A 59 -4.24 3.61 -10.24
N LEU A 60 -4.85 3.45 -9.07
CA LEU A 60 -4.14 2.96 -7.86
C LEU A 60 -3.68 1.51 -8.01
N LEU A 61 -4.43 0.65 -8.70
CA LEU A 61 -3.99 -0.70 -9.04
C LEU A 61 -2.78 -0.69 -9.99
N GLU A 62 -2.71 0.27 -10.91
CA GLU A 62 -1.51 0.45 -11.75
C GLU A 62 -0.31 0.95 -10.92
N PHE A 63 -0.55 1.83 -9.92
CA PHE A 63 0.50 2.23 -8.97
C PHE A 63 1.04 1.04 -8.18
N ASP A 64 0.18 0.10 -7.76
CA ASP A 64 0.60 -1.11 -7.06
C ASP A 64 1.64 -1.87 -7.88
N GLN A 65 1.40 -2.04 -9.20
CA GLN A 65 2.34 -2.73 -10.09
C GLN A 65 3.68 -1.99 -10.21
N ILE A 66 3.65 -0.66 -10.35
CA ILE A 66 4.86 0.15 -10.43
C ILE A 66 5.67 0.03 -9.12
N VAL A 67 5.01 0.14 -7.97
CA VAL A 67 5.68 0.05 -6.66
C VAL A 67 6.31 -1.33 -6.45
N ILE A 68 5.58 -2.41 -6.73
CA ILE A 68 6.08 -3.79 -6.60
C ILE A 68 7.26 -4.01 -7.53
N ALA A 69 7.16 -3.63 -8.80
CA ALA A 69 8.23 -3.81 -9.79
C ALA A 69 9.53 -3.08 -9.40
N ASN A 70 9.43 -2.00 -8.61
CA ASN A 70 10.57 -1.25 -8.09
C ASN A 70 10.99 -1.67 -6.66
N GLY A 71 10.52 -2.80 -6.14
CA GLY A 71 10.85 -3.31 -4.81
C GLY A 71 10.30 -2.45 -3.66
N GLY A 72 9.30 -1.62 -3.94
CA GLY A 72 8.66 -0.75 -2.97
C GLY A 72 7.62 -1.46 -2.12
N ARG A 73 7.08 -0.73 -1.13
CA ARG A 73 6.03 -1.20 -0.22
C ARG A 73 5.02 -0.10 0.05
N PHE A 74 3.84 -0.48 0.51
CA PHE A 74 2.80 0.45 0.92
C PHE A 74 2.70 0.58 2.44
N TYR A 75 2.38 1.79 2.89
CA TYR A 75 2.01 2.04 4.28
C TYR A 75 0.50 1.83 4.44
N PHE A 76 0.09 0.76 5.08
CA PHE A 76 -1.30 0.35 5.20
C PHE A 76 -2.23 1.40 5.80
N ALA A 77 -1.74 2.21 6.75
CA ALA A 77 -2.55 3.27 7.36
C ALA A 77 -2.88 4.42 6.40
N LYS A 78 -2.23 4.49 5.22
CA LYS A 78 -2.46 5.52 4.20
C LYS A 78 -2.99 4.95 2.88
N ASN A 79 -3.18 3.64 2.78
CA ASN A 79 -3.65 3.00 1.56
C ASN A 79 -4.96 2.25 1.84
N SER A 80 -6.05 2.72 1.22
CA SER A 80 -7.39 2.13 1.36
C SER A 80 -7.69 1.05 0.32
N GLU A 81 -6.85 0.88 -0.69
CA GLU A 81 -7.14 0.04 -1.86
C GLU A 81 -6.22 -1.18 -2.01
N THR A 82 -5.13 -1.27 -1.24
CA THR A 82 -4.22 -2.43 -1.27
C THR A 82 -4.97 -3.74 -1.05
N THR A 83 -4.71 -4.72 -1.90
CA THR A 83 -5.31 -6.06 -1.84
C THR A 83 -4.41 -7.06 -1.12
N THR A 84 -4.94 -8.26 -0.83
CA THR A 84 -4.18 -9.39 -0.29
C THR A 84 -3.02 -9.76 -1.23
N GLU A 85 -3.27 -9.82 -2.53
CA GLU A 85 -2.29 -10.17 -3.56
C GLU A 85 -1.14 -9.15 -3.56
N THR A 86 -1.47 -7.86 -3.58
CA THR A 86 -0.49 -6.77 -3.52
C THR A 86 0.35 -6.86 -2.24
N ALA A 87 -0.28 -7.05 -1.08
CA ALA A 87 0.42 -7.16 0.20
C ALA A 87 1.35 -8.39 0.23
N THR A 88 0.89 -9.53 -0.29
CA THR A 88 1.68 -10.75 -0.38
C THR A 88 2.87 -10.58 -1.33
N ALA A 89 2.68 -9.88 -2.44
CA ALA A 89 3.75 -9.63 -3.40
C ALA A 89 4.94 -8.85 -2.81
N PHE A 90 4.71 -7.87 -1.92
CA PHE A 90 5.82 -7.11 -1.36
C PHE A 90 6.29 -7.56 0.04
N TYR A 91 5.48 -8.28 0.81
CA TYR A 91 5.94 -8.86 2.08
C TYR A 91 6.47 -10.28 1.95
N GLY A 92 5.98 -11.04 0.97
CA GLY A 92 6.21 -12.47 0.82
C GLY A 92 5.24 -13.30 1.67
N GLU A 93 4.92 -14.50 1.18
CA GLU A 93 3.96 -15.43 1.83
C GLU A 93 4.36 -15.79 3.25
N GLU A 94 5.65 -16.01 3.52
CA GLU A 94 6.15 -16.37 4.85
C GLU A 94 5.88 -15.27 5.88
N THR A 95 6.05 -14.00 5.51
CA THR A 95 5.77 -12.86 6.40
C THR A 95 4.28 -12.76 6.71
N VAL A 96 3.43 -12.91 5.69
CA VAL A 96 1.97 -12.89 5.85
C VAL A 96 1.52 -14.06 6.73
N LYS A 97 2.03 -15.27 6.50
CA LYS A 97 1.75 -16.46 7.31
C LYS A 97 2.14 -16.25 8.77
N LYS A 98 3.33 -15.72 9.01
CA LYS A 98 3.81 -15.42 10.37
C LYS A 98 2.93 -14.40 11.08
N PHE A 99 2.48 -13.37 10.37
CA PHE A 99 1.54 -12.38 10.92
C PHE A 99 0.21 -13.02 11.28
N LYS A 100 -0.38 -13.84 10.40
CA LYS A 100 -1.64 -14.57 10.67
C LYS A 100 -1.51 -15.50 11.88
N GLN A 101 -0.39 -16.20 12.04
CA GLN A 101 -0.11 -17.03 13.22
C GLN A 101 -0.04 -16.21 14.51
N LEU A 102 0.66 -15.05 14.48
CA LEU A 102 0.72 -14.14 15.63
C LEU A 102 -0.67 -13.61 15.98
N LYS A 103 -1.44 -13.17 14.98
CA LYS A 103 -2.82 -12.69 15.16
C LYS A 103 -3.68 -13.76 15.83
N LYS A 104 -3.67 -15.00 15.32
CA LYS A 104 -4.44 -16.12 15.90
C LYS A 104 -4.05 -16.43 17.35
N ARG A 105 -2.76 -16.32 17.68
CA ARG A 105 -2.26 -16.53 19.05
C ARG A 105 -2.68 -15.43 20.01
N CYS A 106 -2.66 -14.17 19.56
CA CYS A 106 -2.95 -13.01 20.41
C CYS A 106 -4.46 -12.70 20.47
N ASP A 107 -5.20 -13.08 19.47
CA ASP A 107 -6.64 -12.84 19.34
C ASP A 107 -7.34 -14.10 18.79
N PRO A 108 -7.42 -15.18 19.59
CA PRO A 108 -7.94 -16.48 19.15
C PRO A 108 -9.43 -16.43 18.78
N ASN A 109 -10.16 -15.47 19.33
CA ASN A 109 -11.61 -15.30 19.12
C ASN A 109 -11.95 -14.28 18.02
N GLY A 110 -10.95 -13.66 17.37
CA GLY A 110 -11.18 -12.70 16.29
C GLY A 110 -11.88 -11.41 16.71
N LEU A 111 -11.69 -10.95 17.97
CA LEU A 111 -12.37 -9.78 18.51
C LEU A 111 -11.76 -8.45 17.98
N LEU A 112 -10.50 -8.46 17.60
CA LEU A 112 -9.75 -7.28 17.18
C LEU A 112 -9.57 -7.29 15.65
N GLU A 113 -10.64 -7.12 14.91
CA GLU A 113 -10.61 -7.07 13.44
C GLU A 113 -11.04 -5.70 12.92
N SER A 114 -10.15 -5.09 12.16
CA SER A 114 -10.44 -3.88 11.38
C SER A 114 -10.84 -4.22 9.94
N ASP A 115 -11.42 -3.26 9.23
CA ASP A 115 -11.70 -3.42 7.79
C ASP A 115 -10.42 -3.62 6.99
N LEU A 116 -9.32 -2.99 7.41
CA LEU A 116 -8.00 -3.21 6.82
C LEU A 116 -7.55 -4.67 7.01
N TYR A 117 -7.71 -5.22 8.23
CA TYR A 117 -7.36 -6.62 8.48
C TYR A 117 -8.17 -7.56 7.59
N ARG A 118 -9.50 -7.39 7.55
CA ARG A 118 -10.39 -8.23 6.72
C ARG A 118 -10.06 -8.14 5.23
N ARG A 119 -9.70 -6.95 4.74
CA ARG A 119 -9.34 -6.74 3.33
C ARG A 119 -8.02 -7.40 2.93
N ILE A 120 -7.02 -7.41 3.82
CA ILE A 120 -5.65 -7.81 3.47
C ILE A 120 -5.30 -9.20 4.00
N PHE A 121 -5.81 -9.59 5.16
CA PHE A 121 -5.40 -10.80 5.86
C PHE A 121 -6.56 -11.76 6.18
N GLY A 122 -7.80 -11.30 6.06
CA GLY A 122 -9.01 -12.09 6.30
C GLY A 122 -9.30 -13.16 5.28
#